data_ce88a35774b1c96bb2429d2e105285a2
#
_entry.id   ce88a35774b1c96bb2429d2e105285a2
#
_cell.length_a   1.000
_cell.length_b   1.000
_cell.length_c   1.000
_cell.angle_alpha   90.00
_cell.angle_beta   90.00
_cell.angle_gamma   90.00
#
_symmetry.space_group_name_H-M   'P 1'
#
loop_
_entity.id
_entity.type
_entity.pdbx_description
1 polymer ?
#
loop_
_entity_poly.entity_id
_entity_poly.type
_entity_poly.pdbx_seq_one_letter_code
_entity_poly.pdbx_strand_id
1 'polypeptide(L)'
;MSTLTIIVTYYNSEEYIKSCIESIKQQRTQDFEVIIVNDGSTDNSEQLMNEALKDYDKDINYIKLESNQGHAHARNVALEQVETPYFMFLDSDDVLASYAITFYLDKFNYTDGLIAPIHSFTLQRPQYVDLDRVRVEYYNADANVNSFLRKQTACNIIFRTAIVKAHHLKFNEDLSIYTDWSFTLEYMKYVNKFMRIFNFPFYFRGEVYDPFETVTLSEQSFDVLFEEYVKSFYDALERTSNKMTRTFIINKMENRISRDFDPTHYDIKARYEAHKDTLVELAQYLNVQLVKHQKLINIIETVLLMNQDTENAFKVNQFRKTLRHVKNVLLRRKNKDRSIYELTDKEENVNQGTIVFEAFGGKNYSDSPKYIYEYMQKYY
;
A
#
# COMPACT_ATOMS: atom_id res chain seq x y z
N MET A 1 -27.54 4.29 -20.82
CA MET A 1 -26.68 5.08 -19.92
C MET A 1 -25.78 4.10 -19.24
N SER A 2 -24.50 4.33 -19.31
CA SER A 2 -23.48 3.48 -18.66
C SER A 2 -23.66 3.47 -17.14
N THR A 3 -23.30 2.36 -16.51
CA THR A 3 -23.49 2.17 -15.05
C THR A 3 -22.21 2.47 -14.27
N LEU A 4 -21.05 2.37 -14.92
CA LEU A 4 -19.74 2.46 -14.29
C LEU A 4 -18.84 3.43 -15.07
N THR A 5 -18.05 4.23 -14.33
CA THR A 5 -16.92 5.00 -14.87
C THR A 5 -15.59 4.42 -14.40
N ILE A 6 -14.66 4.20 -15.31
CA ILE A 6 -13.25 3.89 -14.99
C ILE A 6 -12.48 5.22 -15.03
N ILE A 7 -11.83 5.56 -13.92
CA ILE A 7 -10.99 6.75 -13.78
C ILE A 7 -9.53 6.32 -13.83
N VAL A 8 -8.77 6.88 -14.79
CA VAL A 8 -7.33 6.72 -14.90
C VAL A 8 -6.67 8.07 -14.64
N THR A 9 -5.76 8.14 -13.67
CA THR A 9 -4.91 9.32 -13.46
C THR A 9 -3.46 8.94 -13.73
N TYR A 10 -2.71 9.80 -14.42
CA TYR A 10 -1.32 9.51 -14.72
C TYR A 10 -0.42 10.75 -14.70
N TYR A 11 0.82 10.52 -14.33
CA TYR A 11 1.93 11.46 -14.43
C TYR A 11 3.20 10.72 -14.79
N ASN A 12 3.84 11.05 -15.91
CA ASN A 12 5.08 10.43 -16.39
C ASN A 12 5.04 8.90 -16.36
N SER A 13 4.10 8.32 -17.10
CA SER A 13 3.79 6.88 -17.10
C SER A 13 4.07 6.23 -18.46
N GLU A 14 5.06 6.71 -19.24
CA GLU A 14 5.32 6.25 -20.61
C GLU A 14 5.57 4.75 -20.72
N GLU A 15 6.13 4.12 -19.68
CA GLU A 15 6.38 2.67 -19.68
C GLU A 15 5.12 1.83 -19.52
N TYR A 16 4.07 2.36 -18.86
CA TYR A 16 2.94 1.58 -18.38
C TYR A 16 1.62 1.94 -19.03
N ILE A 17 1.40 3.22 -19.35
CA ILE A 17 0.10 3.75 -19.79
C ILE A 17 -0.52 2.97 -20.96
N LYS A 18 0.29 2.50 -21.90
CA LYS A 18 -0.18 1.70 -23.01
C LYS A 18 -0.83 0.39 -22.55
N SER A 19 -0.21 -0.33 -21.62
CA SER A 19 -0.75 -1.59 -21.09
C SER A 19 -2.03 -1.37 -20.28
N CYS A 20 -2.10 -0.27 -19.53
CA CYS A 20 -3.29 0.15 -18.83
C CYS A 20 -4.46 0.37 -19.79
N ILE A 21 -4.29 1.21 -20.80
CA ILE A 21 -5.31 1.52 -21.81
C ILE A 21 -5.74 0.27 -22.58
N GLU A 22 -4.79 -0.57 -23.02
CA GLU A 22 -5.13 -1.83 -23.68
C GLU A 22 -5.96 -2.76 -22.80
N SER A 23 -5.77 -2.75 -21.48
CA SER A 23 -6.59 -3.54 -20.55
C SER A 23 -8.04 -3.05 -20.49
N ILE A 24 -8.28 -1.76 -20.67
CA ILE A 24 -9.62 -1.16 -20.76
C ILE A 24 -10.27 -1.55 -22.09
N LYS A 25 -9.56 -1.43 -23.21
CA LYS A 25 -10.05 -1.81 -24.54
C LYS A 25 -10.42 -3.29 -24.63
N GLN A 26 -9.68 -4.15 -23.95
CA GLN A 26 -9.88 -5.61 -23.94
C GLN A 26 -11.01 -6.08 -23.02
N GLN A 27 -11.76 -5.20 -22.35
CA GLN A 27 -12.91 -5.61 -21.55
C GLN A 27 -13.95 -6.29 -22.43
N ARG A 28 -14.54 -7.40 -21.92
CA ARG A 28 -15.58 -8.18 -22.64
C ARG A 28 -16.86 -7.39 -22.88
N THR A 29 -17.13 -6.41 -22.06
CA THR A 29 -18.20 -5.43 -22.28
C THR A 29 -17.58 -4.04 -22.40
N GLN A 30 -18.23 -3.19 -23.18
CA GLN A 30 -17.87 -1.78 -23.32
C GLN A 30 -18.98 -0.85 -22.79
N ASP A 31 -19.83 -1.38 -21.88
CA ASP A 31 -20.90 -0.60 -21.23
C ASP A 31 -20.38 0.13 -19.98
N PHE A 32 -19.38 0.98 -20.19
CA PHE A 32 -18.80 1.84 -19.16
C PHE A 32 -18.27 3.12 -19.81
N GLU A 33 -18.01 4.12 -18.99
CA GLU A 33 -17.37 5.39 -19.37
C GLU A 33 -15.91 5.40 -18.89
N VAL A 34 -15.10 6.23 -19.53
CA VAL A 34 -13.67 6.39 -19.16
C VAL A 34 -13.37 7.86 -18.97
N ILE A 35 -12.79 8.20 -17.82
CA ILE A 35 -12.20 9.52 -17.57
C ILE A 35 -10.70 9.32 -17.41
N ILE A 36 -9.92 10.08 -18.18
CA ILE A 36 -8.45 10.05 -18.11
C ILE A 36 -7.95 11.45 -17.73
N VAL A 37 -7.18 11.53 -16.65
CA VAL A 37 -6.57 12.80 -16.21
C VAL A 37 -5.06 12.68 -16.34
N ASN A 38 -4.49 13.53 -17.19
CA ASN A 38 -3.05 13.77 -17.29
C ASN A 38 -2.65 14.84 -16.28
N ASP A 39 -1.92 14.49 -15.26
CA ASP A 39 -1.45 15.43 -14.23
C ASP A 39 -0.18 16.18 -14.67
N GLY A 40 -0.23 16.79 -15.88
CA GLY A 40 0.85 17.61 -16.39
C GLY A 40 2.11 16.82 -16.76
N SER A 41 1.97 15.61 -17.35
CA SER A 41 3.12 14.80 -17.78
C SER A 41 4.03 15.53 -18.77
N THR A 42 5.32 15.28 -18.66
CA THR A 42 6.39 15.89 -19.47
C THR A 42 7.13 14.86 -20.35
N ASP A 43 6.84 13.57 -20.17
CA ASP A 43 7.35 12.44 -20.94
C ASP A 43 6.45 12.11 -22.15
N ASN A 44 6.63 10.94 -22.77
CA ASN A 44 5.85 10.49 -23.91
C ASN A 44 4.49 9.85 -23.56
N SER A 45 4.06 9.89 -22.28
CA SER A 45 2.82 9.24 -21.82
C SER A 45 1.60 9.63 -22.62
N GLU A 46 1.41 10.92 -22.90
CA GLU A 46 0.26 11.42 -23.67
C GLU A 46 0.25 10.90 -25.11
N GLN A 47 1.42 10.87 -25.75
CA GLN A 47 1.54 10.32 -27.11
C GLN A 47 1.19 8.82 -27.12
N LEU A 48 1.76 8.04 -26.21
CA LEU A 48 1.56 6.59 -26.12
C LEU A 48 0.11 6.23 -25.75
N MET A 49 -0.53 7.02 -24.88
CA MET A 49 -1.96 6.91 -24.59
C MET A 49 -2.79 7.12 -25.86
N ASN A 50 -2.54 8.21 -26.60
CA ASN A 50 -3.27 8.53 -27.83
C ASN A 50 -3.06 7.46 -28.91
N GLU A 51 -1.86 6.91 -29.03
CA GLU A 51 -1.57 5.78 -29.93
C GLU A 51 -2.37 4.52 -29.52
N ALA A 52 -2.44 4.21 -28.23
CA ALA A 52 -3.21 3.08 -27.72
C ALA A 52 -4.72 3.26 -27.96
N LEU A 53 -5.22 4.49 -27.92
CA LEU A 53 -6.64 4.82 -28.15
C LEU A 53 -7.04 4.96 -29.61
N LYS A 54 -6.10 4.98 -30.56
CA LYS A 54 -6.37 5.30 -31.96
C LYS A 54 -7.53 4.51 -32.59
N ASP A 55 -7.66 3.23 -32.22
CA ASP A 55 -8.69 2.32 -32.74
C ASP A 55 -9.82 2.07 -31.71
N TYR A 56 -9.93 2.94 -30.70
CA TYR A 56 -11.00 2.86 -29.69
C TYR A 56 -12.16 3.77 -30.10
N ASP A 57 -13.33 3.18 -30.29
CA ASP A 57 -14.52 3.84 -30.87
C ASP A 57 -15.44 4.49 -29.82
N LYS A 58 -15.05 4.49 -28.54
CA LYS A 58 -15.80 5.09 -27.44
C LYS A 58 -15.26 6.46 -27.08
N ASP A 59 -16.18 7.32 -26.68
CA ASP A 59 -15.81 8.62 -26.15
C ASP A 59 -15.07 8.50 -24.84
N ILE A 60 -14.00 9.28 -24.71
CA ILE A 60 -13.21 9.39 -23.49
C ILE A 60 -13.24 10.83 -23.02
N ASN A 61 -13.56 11.02 -21.75
CA ASN A 61 -13.41 12.32 -21.12
C ASN A 61 -11.94 12.49 -20.74
N TYR A 62 -11.18 13.21 -21.59
CA TYR A 62 -9.77 13.48 -21.37
C TYR A 62 -9.55 14.87 -20.80
N ILE A 63 -8.84 14.93 -19.66
CA ILE A 63 -8.50 16.17 -18.96
C ILE A 63 -6.99 16.25 -18.84
N LYS A 64 -6.41 17.38 -19.26
CA LYS A 64 -4.99 17.66 -19.09
C LYS A 64 -4.80 18.84 -18.17
N LEU A 65 -4.05 18.64 -17.09
CA LEU A 65 -3.63 19.69 -16.17
C LEU A 65 -2.39 20.41 -16.72
N GLU A 66 -2.24 21.68 -16.40
CA GLU A 66 -1.11 22.49 -16.87
C GLU A 66 0.25 22.04 -16.28
N SER A 67 0.22 21.51 -15.07
CA SER A 67 1.39 21.04 -14.34
C SER A 67 1.00 19.95 -13.35
N ASN A 68 1.97 19.19 -12.86
CA ASN A 68 1.77 18.19 -11.80
C ASN A 68 1.27 18.85 -10.52
N GLN A 69 0.08 18.49 -10.10
CA GLN A 69 -0.57 18.93 -8.86
C GLN A 69 -0.75 17.80 -7.84
N GLY A 70 -0.31 16.61 -8.20
CA GLY A 70 -0.34 15.43 -7.35
C GLY A 70 -1.54 14.53 -7.57
N HIS A 71 -1.34 13.28 -7.27
CA HIS A 71 -2.30 12.19 -7.51
C HIS A 71 -3.67 12.42 -6.86
N ALA A 72 -3.72 12.99 -5.63
CA ALA A 72 -4.95 13.33 -4.96
C ALA A 72 -5.77 14.39 -5.73
N HIS A 73 -5.10 15.43 -6.21
CA HIS A 73 -5.73 16.49 -7.00
C HIS A 73 -6.29 15.93 -8.32
N ALA A 74 -5.49 15.18 -9.07
CA ALA A 74 -5.92 14.58 -10.33
C ALA A 74 -7.17 13.68 -10.15
N ARG A 75 -7.22 12.90 -9.06
CA ARG A 75 -8.40 12.10 -8.71
C ARG A 75 -9.60 12.95 -8.35
N ASN A 76 -9.42 14.05 -7.61
CA ASN A 76 -10.50 14.97 -7.27
C ASN A 76 -11.09 15.62 -8.52
N VAL A 77 -10.25 16.06 -9.46
CA VAL A 77 -10.68 16.59 -10.76
C VAL A 77 -11.53 15.56 -11.52
N ALA A 78 -11.10 14.30 -11.55
CA ALA A 78 -11.88 13.25 -12.19
C ALA A 78 -13.22 13.01 -11.49
N LEU A 79 -13.26 13.00 -10.15
CA LEU A 79 -14.48 12.78 -9.36
C LEU A 79 -15.57 13.81 -9.66
N GLU A 80 -15.21 15.04 -9.96
CA GLU A 80 -16.17 16.10 -10.32
C GLU A 80 -16.88 15.83 -11.65
N GLN A 81 -16.25 15.03 -12.53
CA GLN A 81 -16.77 14.68 -13.85
C GLN A 81 -17.58 13.37 -13.89
N VAL A 82 -17.57 12.60 -12.81
CA VAL A 82 -18.31 11.31 -12.79
C VAL A 82 -19.80 11.55 -12.76
N GLU A 83 -20.52 10.98 -13.75
CA GLU A 83 -21.99 11.06 -13.82
C GLU A 83 -22.67 9.70 -13.64
N THR A 84 -21.96 8.60 -13.89
CA THR A 84 -22.48 7.24 -13.75
C THR A 84 -22.78 6.88 -12.29
N PRO A 85 -23.70 5.92 -12.03
CA PRO A 85 -24.04 5.48 -10.67
C PRO A 85 -22.87 5.00 -9.83
N TYR A 86 -21.84 4.45 -10.50
CA TYR A 86 -20.65 3.88 -9.86
C TYR A 86 -19.38 4.29 -10.59
N PHE A 87 -18.27 4.27 -9.87
CA PHE A 87 -16.96 4.49 -10.47
C PHE A 87 -15.87 3.65 -9.78
N MET A 88 -14.75 3.47 -10.44
CA MET A 88 -13.53 2.87 -9.92
C MET A 88 -12.29 3.62 -10.41
N PHE A 89 -11.22 3.51 -9.65
CA PHE A 89 -9.90 3.98 -10.08
C PHE A 89 -9.09 2.83 -10.67
N LEU A 90 -8.29 3.15 -11.68
CA LEU A 90 -7.28 2.29 -12.26
C LEU A 90 -5.99 3.09 -12.36
N ASP A 91 -4.97 2.71 -11.60
CA ASP A 91 -3.66 3.37 -11.68
C ASP A 91 -3.01 3.06 -13.04
N SER A 92 -2.25 4.02 -13.56
CA SER A 92 -1.70 3.95 -14.93
C SER A 92 -0.63 2.87 -15.12
N ASP A 93 -0.07 2.35 -14.04
CA ASP A 93 0.88 1.22 -13.99
C ASP A 93 0.19 -0.14 -13.77
N ASP A 94 -1.15 -0.15 -13.61
CA ASP A 94 -1.94 -1.34 -13.32
C ASP A 94 -2.80 -1.75 -14.53
N VAL A 95 -3.35 -2.98 -14.47
CA VAL A 95 -4.21 -3.51 -15.54
C VAL A 95 -5.42 -4.26 -14.98
N LEU A 96 -6.54 -4.24 -15.72
CA LEU A 96 -7.73 -5.00 -15.41
C LEU A 96 -7.76 -6.34 -16.16
N ALA A 97 -8.34 -7.36 -15.52
CA ALA A 97 -8.69 -8.59 -16.23
C ALA A 97 -9.81 -8.29 -17.27
N SER A 98 -9.75 -8.90 -18.43
CA SER A 98 -10.71 -8.65 -19.53
C SER A 98 -12.18 -8.95 -19.17
N TYR A 99 -12.44 -9.69 -18.12
CA TYR A 99 -13.77 -10.05 -17.60
C TYR A 99 -14.20 -9.21 -16.39
N ALA A 100 -13.36 -8.29 -15.92
CA ALA A 100 -13.59 -7.56 -14.67
C ALA A 100 -14.87 -6.75 -14.72
N ILE A 101 -15.04 -5.92 -15.72
CA ILE A 101 -16.19 -5.02 -15.82
C ILE A 101 -17.49 -5.82 -16.03
N THR A 102 -17.47 -6.86 -16.87
CA THR A 102 -18.64 -7.73 -17.06
C THR A 102 -19.12 -8.32 -15.73
N PHE A 103 -18.19 -8.81 -14.91
CA PHE A 103 -18.52 -9.36 -13.59
C PHE A 103 -19.04 -8.29 -12.64
N TYR A 104 -18.41 -7.14 -12.62
CA TYR A 104 -18.81 -6.03 -11.75
C TYR A 104 -20.24 -5.58 -12.09
N LEU A 105 -20.56 -5.34 -13.33
CA LEU A 105 -21.89 -4.91 -13.78
C LEU A 105 -22.99 -5.95 -13.46
N ASP A 106 -22.67 -7.25 -13.53
CA ASP A 106 -23.61 -8.33 -13.17
C ASP A 106 -23.92 -8.34 -11.66
N LYS A 107 -22.96 -8.04 -10.80
CA LYS A 107 -23.09 -8.21 -9.34
C LYS A 107 -23.47 -6.94 -8.57
N PHE A 108 -23.41 -5.77 -9.20
CA PHE A 108 -23.40 -4.49 -8.50
C PHE A 108 -24.75 -4.03 -7.93
N ASN A 109 -25.85 -4.61 -8.31
CA ASN A 109 -27.19 -4.02 -8.23
C ASN A 109 -27.75 -3.73 -6.82
N TYR A 110 -27.07 -4.06 -5.70
CA TYR A 110 -27.67 -3.91 -4.38
C TYR A 110 -26.68 -3.52 -3.27
N THR A 111 -25.53 -2.93 -3.61
CA THR A 111 -24.52 -2.56 -2.62
C THR A 111 -24.06 -1.12 -2.76
N ASP A 112 -23.55 -0.56 -1.67
CA ASP A 112 -22.96 0.77 -1.65
C ASP A 112 -21.48 0.73 -2.06
N GLY A 113 -20.88 -0.47 -2.16
CA GLY A 113 -19.51 -0.64 -2.59
C GLY A 113 -19.16 -2.09 -2.88
N LEU A 114 -18.12 -2.30 -3.71
CA LEU A 114 -17.55 -3.60 -4.00
C LEU A 114 -16.04 -3.56 -3.77
N ILE A 115 -15.51 -4.58 -3.11
CA ILE A 115 -14.06 -4.74 -2.89
C ILE A 115 -13.58 -5.96 -3.67
N ALA A 116 -12.68 -5.75 -4.60
CA ALA A 116 -12.03 -6.81 -5.36
C ALA A 116 -10.63 -7.12 -4.81
N PRO A 117 -10.12 -8.35 -4.96
CA PRO A 117 -8.73 -8.65 -4.63
C PRO A 117 -7.77 -8.03 -5.66
N ILE A 118 -6.65 -7.51 -5.15
CA ILE A 118 -5.51 -7.08 -5.97
C ILE A 118 -4.52 -8.23 -6.02
N HIS A 119 -4.01 -8.51 -7.20
CA HIS A 119 -2.94 -9.48 -7.43
C HIS A 119 -1.74 -8.80 -8.06
N SER A 120 -0.53 -9.23 -7.71
CA SER A 120 0.67 -8.81 -8.42
C SER A 120 0.63 -9.36 -9.85
N PHE A 121 1.13 -8.56 -10.80
CA PHE A 121 1.23 -8.96 -12.19
C PHE A 121 2.26 -10.08 -12.31
N THR A 122 1.80 -11.31 -12.50
CA THR A 122 2.64 -12.43 -12.89
C THR A 122 2.47 -12.70 -14.39
N LEU A 123 3.52 -13.16 -15.05
CA LEU A 123 3.53 -13.48 -16.49
C LEU A 123 2.44 -14.47 -16.94
N GLN A 124 1.77 -15.12 -16.02
CA GLN A 124 0.66 -16.04 -16.28
C GLN A 124 -0.68 -15.39 -15.91
N ARG A 125 -1.25 -14.62 -16.83
CA ARG A 125 -2.67 -14.25 -16.73
C ARG A 125 -3.51 -15.51 -16.95
N PRO A 126 -4.46 -15.82 -16.07
CA PRO A 126 -5.40 -16.90 -16.35
C PRO A 126 -6.19 -16.55 -17.62
N GLN A 127 -6.01 -17.31 -18.69
CA GLN A 127 -6.71 -17.10 -19.96
C GLN A 127 -8.21 -17.40 -19.86
N TYR A 128 -8.58 -18.23 -18.92
CA TYR A 128 -9.97 -18.62 -18.66
C TYR A 128 -10.28 -18.57 -17.16
N VAL A 129 -11.34 -17.86 -16.83
CA VAL A 129 -11.92 -17.83 -15.48
C VAL A 129 -13.38 -18.21 -15.60
N ASP A 130 -13.76 -19.22 -14.84
CA ASP A 130 -15.16 -19.59 -14.63
C ASP A 130 -15.77 -18.59 -13.62
N LEU A 131 -16.49 -17.61 -14.12
CA LEU A 131 -17.08 -16.54 -13.31
C LEU A 131 -18.14 -17.06 -12.32
N ASP A 132 -18.73 -18.23 -12.57
CA ASP A 132 -19.70 -18.86 -11.67
C ASP A 132 -19.05 -19.38 -10.38
N ARG A 133 -17.71 -19.59 -10.41
CA ARG A 133 -16.94 -20.00 -9.23
C ARG A 133 -16.38 -18.83 -8.42
N VAL A 134 -16.68 -17.61 -8.79
CA VAL A 134 -16.23 -16.44 -8.03
C VAL A 134 -16.99 -16.39 -6.71
N ARG A 135 -16.24 -16.49 -5.61
CA ARG A 135 -16.81 -16.40 -4.27
C ARG A 135 -17.03 -14.94 -3.90
N VAL A 136 -18.27 -14.59 -3.65
CA VAL A 136 -18.67 -13.27 -3.16
C VAL A 136 -19.36 -13.40 -1.81
N GLU A 137 -19.16 -12.42 -0.94
CA GLU A 137 -19.87 -12.31 0.33
C GLU A 137 -20.36 -10.87 0.51
N TYR A 138 -21.52 -10.74 1.15
CA TYR A 138 -22.13 -9.44 1.45
C TYR A 138 -22.00 -9.16 2.93
N TYR A 139 -21.63 -7.93 3.26
CA TYR A 139 -21.38 -7.48 4.62
C TYR A 139 -22.16 -6.22 4.94
N ASN A 140 -22.69 -6.17 6.16
CA ASN A 140 -23.16 -4.92 6.75
C ASN A 140 -21.92 -4.15 7.24
N ALA A 141 -21.82 -2.90 6.89
CA ALA A 141 -20.63 -2.08 7.15
C ALA A 141 -20.33 -1.90 8.63
N ASP A 142 -21.34 -1.59 9.44
CA ASP A 142 -21.18 -1.35 10.89
C ASP A 142 -20.53 -2.52 11.64
N ALA A 143 -20.88 -3.75 11.25
CA ALA A 143 -20.36 -4.95 11.91
C ALA A 143 -19.00 -5.41 11.35
N ASN A 144 -18.57 -4.91 10.18
CA ASN A 144 -17.47 -5.47 9.41
C ASN A 144 -16.45 -4.43 8.92
N VAL A 145 -16.36 -3.27 9.59
CA VAL A 145 -15.40 -2.20 9.27
C VAL A 145 -13.99 -2.75 9.03
N ASN A 146 -13.50 -3.63 9.90
CA ASN A 146 -12.18 -4.22 9.76
C ASN A 146 -12.03 -5.08 8.49
N SER A 147 -13.09 -5.70 8.01
CA SER A 147 -13.07 -6.47 6.76
C SER A 147 -12.98 -5.57 5.54
N PHE A 148 -13.67 -4.44 5.60
CA PHE A 148 -13.58 -3.40 4.57
C PHE A 148 -12.19 -2.78 4.54
N LEU A 149 -11.62 -2.45 5.69
CA LEU A 149 -10.36 -1.69 5.85
C LEU A 149 -9.06 -2.52 5.81
N ARG A 150 -9.10 -3.81 5.53
CA ARG A 150 -7.96 -4.72 5.75
C ARG A 150 -6.80 -4.59 4.74
N LYS A 151 -7.09 -4.33 3.47
CA LYS A 151 -6.09 -4.16 2.41
C LYS A 151 -6.63 -3.15 1.41
N GLN A 152 -6.41 -1.87 1.67
CA GLN A 152 -7.02 -0.85 0.86
C GLN A 152 -6.06 -0.02 0.09
N THR A 153 -6.45 0.08 -1.12
CA THR A 153 -6.23 1.21 -1.98
C THR A 153 -7.59 1.59 -2.58
N ALA A 154 -7.76 2.81 -3.03
CA ALA A 154 -8.96 3.20 -3.73
C ALA A 154 -9.18 2.40 -5.02
N CYS A 155 -8.12 1.85 -5.60
CA CYS A 155 -8.16 1.12 -6.87
C CYS A 155 -8.85 -0.24 -6.81
N ASN A 156 -8.95 -0.87 -5.63
CA ASN A 156 -9.66 -2.14 -5.51
C ASN A 156 -11.10 -2.01 -5.01
N ILE A 157 -11.61 -0.79 -4.99
CA ILE A 157 -12.97 -0.48 -4.56
C ILE A 157 -13.74 0.10 -5.73
N ILE A 158 -14.98 -0.37 -5.90
CA ILE A 158 -15.96 0.31 -6.74
C ILE A 158 -16.87 1.09 -5.82
N PHE A 159 -16.95 2.39 -6.08
CA PHE A 159 -17.63 3.35 -5.26
C PHE A 159 -19.00 3.70 -5.83
N ARG A 160 -19.97 3.99 -4.97
CA ARG A 160 -21.26 4.54 -5.34
C ARG A 160 -21.16 6.06 -5.46
N THR A 161 -21.35 6.59 -6.64
CA THR A 161 -21.20 8.02 -6.94
C THR A 161 -22.09 8.91 -6.06
N ALA A 162 -23.33 8.47 -5.83
CA ALA A 162 -24.29 9.21 -5.01
C ALA A 162 -23.77 9.47 -3.57
N ILE A 163 -23.02 8.54 -2.98
CA ILE A 163 -22.42 8.71 -1.64
C ILE A 163 -21.36 9.81 -1.70
N VAL A 164 -20.45 9.73 -2.67
CA VAL A 164 -19.34 10.69 -2.81
C VAL A 164 -19.87 12.10 -3.05
N LYS A 165 -20.86 12.25 -3.94
CA LYS A 165 -21.47 13.55 -4.26
C LYS A 165 -22.28 14.12 -3.09
N ALA A 166 -23.11 13.31 -2.43
CA ALA A 166 -23.97 13.75 -1.33
C ALA A 166 -23.18 14.24 -0.10
N HIS A 167 -21.98 13.68 0.09
CA HIS A 167 -21.14 14.01 1.25
C HIS A 167 -19.88 14.79 0.88
N HIS A 168 -19.76 15.22 -0.37
CA HIS A 168 -18.62 16.02 -0.89
C HIS A 168 -17.26 15.39 -0.56
N LEU A 169 -17.17 14.06 -0.68
CA LEU A 169 -15.95 13.34 -0.33
C LEU A 169 -14.84 13.67 -1.33
N LYS A 170 -13.66 14.02 -0.81
CA LYS A 170 -12.47 14.34 -1.60
C LYS A 170 -11.23 13.69 -0.99
N PHE A 171 -10.26 13.37 -1.85
CA PHE A 171 -8.91 13.05 -1.41
C PHE A 171 -8.28 14.28 -0.79
N ASN A 172 -7.43 14.07 0.23
CA ASN A 172 -6.66 15.15 0.83
C ASN A 172 -5.47 15.47 -0.07
N GLU A 173 -5.45 16.69 -0.63
CA GLU A 173 -4.41 17.16 -1.56
C GLU A 173 -3.11 17.57 -0.86
N ASP A 174 -3.11 17.69 0.47
CA ASP A 174 -1.89 17.89 1.27
C ASP A 174 -1.07 16.61 1.43
N LEU A 175 -1.59 15.47 0.99
CA LEU A 175 -0.91 14.18 1.01
C LEU A 175 -0.37 13.82 -0.37
N SER A 176 0.89 13.45 -0.44
CA SER A 176 1.52 12.94 -1.67
C SER A 176 1.45 11.41 -1.76
N ILE A 177 1.52 10.74 -0.61
CA ILE A 177 1.49 9.27 -0.47
C ILE A 177 0.37 8.92 0.52
N TYR A 178 -0.14 7.69 0.49
CA TYR A 178 -1.21 7.22 1.39
C TYR A 178 -2.52 8.02 1.33
N THR A 179 -2.82 8.64 0.21
CA THR A 179 -4.02 9.47 -0.02
C THR A 179 -5.32 8.67 0.06
N ASP A 180 -5.25 7.38 -0.27
CA ASP A 180 -6.40 6.48 -0.36
C ASP A 180 -7.08 6.23 0.98
N TRP A 181 -6.32 6.30 2.07
CA TRP A 181 -6.76 5.76 3.34
C TRP A 181 -7.86 6.61 3.98
N SER A 182 -7.64 7.89 4.07
CA SER A 182 -8.62 8.82 4.64
C SER A 182 -9.89 8.89 3.80
N PHE A 183 -9.76 8.91 2.46
CA PHE A 183 -10.89 8.90 1.55
C PHE A 183 -11.75 7.64 1.71
N THR A 184 -11.13 6.47 1.72
CA THR A 184 -11.87 5.20 1.88
C THR A 184 -12.50 5.06 3.26
N LEU A 185 -11.85 5.54 4.33
CA LEU A 185 -12.40 5.58 5.67
C LEU A 185 -13.59 6.51 5.78
N GLU A 186 -13.51 7.66 5.15
CA GLU A 186 -14.63 8.61 5.14
C GLU A 186 -15.80 8.06 4.34
N TYR A 187 -15.56 7.50 3.17
CA TYR A 187 -16.58 6.82 2.38
C TYR A 187 -17.31 5.75 3.19
N MET A 188 -16.58 4.96 3.97
CA MET A 188 -17.11 3.87 4.78
C MET A 188 -18.16 4.30 5.80
N LYS A 189 -18.17 5.56 6.25
CA LYS A 189 -19.20 6.08 7.18
C LYS A 189 -20.61 6.01 6.60
N TYR A 190 -20.71 6.08 5.29
CA TYR A 190 -21.98 6.20 4.55
C TYR A 190 -22.36 4.91 3.82
N VAL A 191 -21.52 3.89 3.94
CA VAL A 191 -21.79 2.55 3.39
C VAL A 191 -22.64 1.75 4.36
N ASN A 192 -23.79 1.26 3.91
CA ASN A 192 -24.60 0.35 4.70
C ASN A 192 -24.27 -1.11 4.40
N LYS A 193 -24.10 -1.42 3.11
CA LYS A 193 -23.83 -2.77 2.66
C LYS A 193 -22.79 -2.79 1.55
N PHE A 194 -21.79 -3.65 1.69
CA PHE A 194 -20.78 -3.84 0.65
C PHE A 194 -20.61 -5.31 0.26
N MET A 195 -20.13 -5.53 -0.94
CA MET A 195 -19.79 -6.85 -1.47
C MET A 195 -18.26 -7.01 -1.47
N ARG A 196 -17.79 -8.21 -1.16
CA ARG A 196 -16.37 -8.56 -1.25
C ARG A 196 -16.16 -9.79 -2.08
N ILE A 197 -15.20 -9.72 -2.98
CA ILE A 197 -14.72 -10.84 -3.79
C ILE A 197 -13.47 -11.43 -3.09
N PHE A 198 -13.38 -12.77 -3.00
CA PHE A 198 -12.29 -13.45 -2.28
C PHE A 198 -11.30 -14.16 -3.18
N ASN A 199 -11.74 -14.64 -4.30
CA ASN A 199 -10.96 -15.43 -5.24
C ASN A 199 -11.03 -14.81 -6.63
N PHE A 200 -10.15 -15.21 -7.48
CA PHE A 200 -9.93 -14.69 -8.82
C PHE A 200 -9.40 -13.24 -8.89
N PRO A 201 -8.43 -13.03 -9.74
CA PRO A 201 -7.85 -11.73 -9.98
C PRO A 201 -8.73 -10.91 -10.92
N PHE A 202 -9.13 -9.73 -10.50
CA PHE A 202 -9.83 -8.75 -11.33
C PHE A 202 -8.95 -7.53 -11.63
N TYR A 203 -8.07 -7.20 -10.69
CA TYR A 203 -7.15 -6.08 -10.72
C TYR A 203 -5.72 -6.59 -10.51
N PHE A 204 -4.83 -6.25 -11.42
CA PHE A 204 -3.43 -6.64 -11.37
C PHE A 204 -2.56 -5.41 -11.19
N ARG A 205 -1.81 -5.39 -10.09
CA ARG A 205 -0.82 -4.36 -9.84
C ARG A 205 0.41 -4.63 -10.68
N GLY A 206 0.85 -3.62 -11.43
CA GLY A 206 2.14 -3.62 -12.09
C GLY A 206 3.26 -3.69 -11.04
N GLU A 207 4.24 -4.56 -11.25
CA GLU A 207 5.50 -4.51 -10.52
C GLU A 207 6.45 -3.70 -11.39
N VAL A 208 6.74 -2.48 -10.96
CA VAL A 208 7.82 -1.67 -11.52
C VAL A 208 9.12 -2.32 -11.10
N TYR A 209 9.79 -2.99 -12.01
CA TYR A 209 11.09 -3.60 -11.74
C TYR A 209 12.13 -2.98 -12.67
N ASP A 210 12.45 -1.73 -12.41
CA ASP A 210 13.70 -1.15 -12.86
C ASP A 210 14.48 -0.62 -11.66
N PRO A 211 15.54 -1.33 -11.24
CA PRO A 211 16.36 -0.88 -10.12
C PRO A 211 17.23 0.35 -10.44
N PHE A 212 17.15 0.92 -11.65
CA PHE A 212 18.11 1.93 -12.09
C PHE A 212 17.50 3.26 -12.57
N GLU A 213 16.21 3.38 -12.87
CA GLU A 213 15.71 4.56 -13.56
C GLU A 213 14.62 5.39 -12.88
N THR A 214 13.78 4.86 -12.02
CA THR A 214 12.74 5.69 -11.37
C THR A 214 12.48 5.31 -9.93
N VAL A 215 12.62 6.26 -9.03
CA VAL A 215 12.19 6.11 -7.64
C VAL A 215 10.68 6.19 -7.59
N THR A 216 10.01 5.05 -7.44
CA THR A 216 8.55 5.02 -7.26
C THR A 216 8.16 5.69 -5.93
N LEU A 217 6.88 6.09 -5.78
CA LEU A 217 6.39 6.65 -4.52
C LEU A 217 6.65 5.72 -3.32
N SER A 218 6.68 4.40 -3.54
CA SER A 218 6.96 3.39 -2.51
C SER A 218 8.44 3.21 -2.18
N GLU A 219 9.36 3.75 -2.98
CA GLU A 219 10.81 3.67 -2.84
C GLU A 219 11.45 4.93 -2.27
N GLN A 220 10.64 5.89 -1.87
CA GLN A 220 11.09 7.08 -1.15
C GLN A 220 11.86 6.72 0.13
N SER A 221 12.66 7.65 0.63
CA SER A 221 13.39 7.44 1.88
C SER A 221 12.44 7.08 3.03
N PHE A 222 12.99 6.37 4.03
CA PHE A 222 12.22 6.01 5.23
C PHE A 222 11.54 7.23 5.86
N ASP A 223 12.26 8.34 5.97
CA ASP A 223 11.77 9.55 6.63
C ASP A 223 10.55 10.12 5.91
N VAL A 224 10.61 10.25 4.58
CA VAL A 224 9.49 10.72 3.75
C VAL A 224 8.28 9.79 3.91
N LEU A 225 8.49 8.47 3.79
CA LEU A 225 7.41 7.49 3.92
C LEU A 225 6.79 7.47 5.32
N PHE A 226 7.57 7.68 6.35
CA PHE A 226 7.07 7.70 7.72
C PHE A 226 6.29 8.99 8.01
N GLU A 227 6.82 10.15 7.64
CA GLU A 227 6.14 11.43 7.80
C GLU A 227 4.81 11.50 7.05
N GLU A 228 4.77 11.08 5.79
CA GLU A 228 3.53 11.02 5.01
C GLU A 228 2.51 10.05 5.63
N TYR A 229 2.98 8.92 6.19
CA TYR A 229 2.09 8.00 6.88
C TYR A 229 1.51 8.62 8.17
N VAL A 230 2.31 9.40 8.90
CA VAL A 230 1.86 10.13 10.10
C VAL A 230 0.82 11.18 9.73
N LYS A 231 1.04 11.97 8.70
CA LYS A 231 0.04 12.93 8.18
C LYS A 231 -1.27 12.23 7.82
N SER A 232 -1.18 11.13 7.07
CA SER A 232 -2.33 10.32 6.69
C SER A 232 -3.08 9.72 7.91
N PHE A 233 -2.34 9.37 8.97
CA PHE A 233 -2.93 8.89 10.21
C PHE A 233 -3.76 9.97 10.90
N TYR A 234 -3.26 11.20 11.00
CA TYR A 234 -4.01 12.31 11.60
C TYR A 234 -5.22 12.67 10.77
N ASP A 235 -5.08 12.81 9.46
CA ASP A 235 -6.20 13.06 8.55
C ASP A 235 -7.30 11.98 8.70
N ALA A 236 -6.92 10.70 8.78
CA ALA A 236 -7.86 9.60 8.99
C ALA A 236 -8.57 9.69 10.36
N LEU A 237 -7.86 10.08 11.42
CA LEU A 237 -8.45 10.25 12.76
C LEU A 237 -9.44 11.41 12.83
N GLU A 238 -9.16 12.52 12.15
CA GLU A 238 -10.04 13.69 12.09
C GLU A 238 -11.33 13.37 11.35
N ARG A 239 -11.24 12.57 10.31
CA ARG A 239 -12.40 12.18 9.49
C ARG A 239 -13.34 11.20 10.19
N THR A 240 -13.04 10.61 11.34
CA THR A 240 -13.92 9.66 12.01
C THR A 240 -14.07 9.87 13.51
N SER A 241 -15.33 9.85 13.98
CA SER A 241 -15.69 9.80 15.39
C SER A 241 -16.03 8.38 15.88
N ASN A 242 -16.19 7.41 14.97
CA ASN A 242 -16.55 6.05 15.31
C ASN A 242 -15.44 5.36 16.09
N LYS A 243 -15.74 4.90 17.31
CA LYS A 243 -14.76 4.29 18.22
C LYS A 243 -14.07 3.06 17.63
N MET A 244 -14.79 2.20 16.93
CA MET A 244 -14.20 0.99 16.32
C MET A 244 -13.24 1.36 15.19
N THR A 245 -13.63 2.30 14.35
CA THR A 245 -12.78 2.80 13.26
C THR A 245 -11.54 3.50 13.81
N ARG A 246 -11.67 4.36 14.81
CA ARG A 246 -10.52 4.99 15.50
C ARG A 246 -9.57 3.94 16.08
N THR A 247 -10.10 2.94 16.77
CA THR A 247 -9.29 1.83 17.30
C THR A 247 -8.54 1.10 16.18
N PHE A 248 -9.18 0.88 15.04
CA PHE A 248 -8.53 0.25 13.90
C PHE A 248 -7.39 1.12 13.33
N ILE A 249 -7.60 2.43 13.18
CA ILE A 249 -6.58 3.38 12.72
C ILE A 249 -5.38 3.39 13.66
N ILE A 250 -5.62 3.46 14.97
CA ILE A 250 -4.58 3.42 16.00
C ILE A 250 -3.79 2.11 15.94
N ASN A 251 -4.46 0.96 15.84
CA ASN A 251 -3.79 -0.33 15.67
C ASN A 251 -2.90 -0.41 14.42
N LYS A 252 -3.31 0.23 13.33
CA LYS A 252 -2.48 0.32 12.11
C LYS A 252 -1.23 1.13 12.36
N MET A 253 -1.33 2.27 13.03
CA MET A 253 -0.18 3.10 13.40
C MET A 253 0.78 2.34 14.34
N GLU A 254 0.25 1.65 15.37
CA GLU A 254 1.07 0.82 16.24
C GLU A 254 1.85 -0.27 15.49
N ASN A 255 1.18 -0.95 14.55
CA ASN A 255 1.83 -1.94 13.72
C ASN A 255 2.91 -1.30 12.82
N ARG A 256 2.66 -0.10 12.31
CA ARG A 256 3.63 0.68 11.53
C ARG A 256 4.85 1.01 12.38
N ILE A 257 4.67 1.60 13.55
CA ILE A 257 5.77 1.94 14.48
C ILE A 257 6.53 0.66 14.87
N SER A 258 5.83 -0.41 15.23
CA SER A 258 6.47 -1.67 15.65
C SER A 258 7.33 -2.30 14.55
N ARG A 259 6.99 -2.10 13.29
CA ARG A 259 7.76 -2.58 12.14
C ARG A 259 8.91 -1.64 11.80
N ASP A 260 8.62 -0.36 11.68
CA ASP A 260 9.54 0.65 11.17
C ASP A 260 10.62 1.03 12.20
N PHE A 261 10.29 0.87 13.48
CA PHE A 261 11.21 1.02 14.61
C PHE A 261 11.55 -0.34 15.25
N ASP A 262 11.55 -1.41 14.46
CA ASP A 262 12.03 -2.70 14.94
C ASP A 262 13.54 -2.63 15.24
N PRO A 263 13.99 -3.06 16.43
CA PRO A 263 15.37 -2.93 16.86
C PRO A 263 16.38 -3.72 16.02
N THR A 264 15.94 -4.49 15.04
CA THR A 264 16.82 -5.23 14.12
C THR A 264 17.21 -4.41 12.89
N HIS A 265 16.63 -3.23 12.67
CA HIS A 265 17.08 -2.34 11.61
C HIS A 265 18.49 -1.83 11.91
N TYR A 266 19.35 -1.79 10.89
CA TYR A 266 20.75 -1.34 11.04
C TYR A 266 20.85 0.15 11.41
N ASP A 267 19.87 0.95 10.96
CA ASP A 267 19.79 2.40 11.13
C ASP A 267 18.83 2.83 12.25
N ILE A 268 18.41 1.90 13.12
CA ILE A 268 17.36 2.15 14.13
C ILE A 268 17.67 3.33 15.05
N LYS A 269 18.93 3.54 15.39
CA LYS A 269 19.34 4.69 16.23
C LYS A 269 19.10 6.01 15.52
N ALA A 270 19.47 6.09 14.24
CA ALA A 270 19.24 7.29 13.43
C ALA A 270 17.75 7.57 13.25
N ARG A 271 16.94 6.55 12.94
CA ARG A 271 15.49 6.68 12.85
C ARG A 271 14.86 7.19 14.14
N TYR A 272 15.29 6.63 15.26
CA TYR A 272 14.76 7.01 16.58
C TYR A 272 15.08 8.45 16.93
N GLU A 273 16.33 8.90 16.69
CA GLU A 273 16.74 10.28 16.91
C GLU A 273 16.02 11.26 15.97
N ALA A 274 15.87 10.92 14.69
CA ALA A 274 15.21 11.78 13.71
C ALA A 274 13.72 11.97 14.03
N HIS A 275 13.03 10.95 14.55
CA HIS A 275 11.59 10.97 14.74
C HIS A 275 11.14 10.91 16.21
N LYS A 276 12.03 11.17 17.17
CA LYS A 276 11.70 11.06 18.60
C LYS A 276 10.52 11.92 19.03
N ASP A 277 10.44 13.15 18.54
CA ASP A 277 9.35 14.06 18.87
C ASP A 277 8.00 13.58 18.28
N THR A 278 8.03 13.10 17.04
CA THR A 278 6.87 12.46 16.40
C THR A 278 6.42 11.20 17.16
N LEU A 279 7.36 10.39 17.64
CA LEU A 279 7.04 9.19 18.45
C LEU A 279 6.40 9.57 19.78
N VAL A 280 6.89 10.64 20.44
CA VAL A 280 6.30 11.18 21.67
C VAL A 280 4.86 11.65 21.41
N GLU A 281 4.63 12.38 20.34
CA GLU A 281 3.30 12.85 19.96
C GLU A 281 2.35 11.67 19.66
N LEU A 282 2.78 10.74 18.83
CA LEU A 282 2.01 9.53 18.50
C LEU A 282 1.68 8.69 19.73
N ALA A 283 2.60 8.60 20.69
CA ALA A 283 2.39 7.82 21.92
C ALA A 283 1.16 8.31 22.71
N GLN A 284 0.78 9.59 22.60
CA GLN A 284 -0.42 10.13 23.25
C GLN A 284 -1.73 9.53 22.68
N TYR A 285 -1.71 9.12 21.41
CA TYR A 285 -2.84 8.46 20.74
C TYR A 285 -2.83 6.94 20.92
N LEU A 286 -1.63 6.34 21.08
CA LEU A 286 -1.45 4.89 21.27
C LEU A 286 -1.88 4.48 22.68
N ASN A 287 -3.13 4.63 22.96
CA ASN A 287 -3.67 4.55 24.30
C ASN A 287 -3.51 3.14 24.92
N VAL A 288 -3.11 3.12 26.19
CA VAL A 288 -2.99 1.97 27.10
C VAL A 288 -4.22 1.03 27.13
N GLN A 289 -5.36 1.42 26.57
CA GLN A 289 -6.53 0.53 26.42
C GLN A 289 -6.34 -0.61 25.41
N LEU A 290 -5.35 -0.55 24.54
CA LEU A 290 -4.95 -1.62 23.62
C LEU A 290 -4.07 -2.70 24.27
N VAL A 291 -3.78 -2.53 25.55
CA VAL A 291 -2.97 -3.41 26.41
C VAL A 291 -3.33 -4.90 26.33
N LYS A 292 -4.55 -5.25 25.96
CA LYS A 292 -4.98 -6.66 25.90
C LYS A 292 -4.26 -7.50 24.83
N HIS A 293 -3.64 -6.86 23.84
CA HIS A 293 -3.01 -7.55 22.70
C HIS A 293 -1.52 -7.21 22.51
N GLN A 294 -0.98 -6.26 23.27
CA GLN A 294 0.43 -5.87 23.17
C GLN A 294 1.32 -6.67 24.12
N LYS A 295 2.57 -6.86 23.72
CA LYS A 295 3.60 -7.39 24.59
C LYS A 295 3.92 -6.33 25.65
N LEU A 296 4.08 -6.76 26.93
CA LEU A 296 4.39 -5.87 28.05
C LEU A 296 5.52 -4.87 27.75
N ILE A 297 6.55 -5.32 27.06
CA ILE A 297 7.70 -4.49 26.71
C ILE A 297 7.35 -3.34 25.75
N ASN A 298 6.41 -3.54 24.82
CA ASN A 298 5.94 -2.46 23.95
C ASN A 298 5.15 -1.42 24.74
N ILE A 299 4.41 -1.87 25.76
CA ILE A 299 3.67 -0.99 26.66
C ILE A 299 4.64 -0.11 27.44
N ILE A 300 5.73 -0.69 27.99
CA ILE A 300 6.76 0.06 28.72
C ILE A 300 7.39 1.12 27.81
N GLU A 301 7.76 0.75 26.58
CA GLU A 301 8.32 1.70 25.59
C GLU A 301 7.33 2.85 25.32
N THR A 302 6.04 2.53 25.07
CA THR A 302 5.00 3.54 24.82
C THR A 302 4.81 4.46 26.04
N VAL A 303 4.77 3.93 27.24
CA VAL A 303 4.62 4.75 28.47
C VAL A 303 5.80 5.68 28.66
N LEU A 304 7.03 5.24 28.37
CA LEU A 304 8.21 6.09 28.44
C LEU A 304 8.13 7.22 27.40
N LEU A 305 7.70 6.94 26.18
CA LEU A 305 7.45 7.96 25.16
C LEU A 305 6.36 8.95 25.59
N MET A 306 5.26 8.49 26.16
CA MET A 306 4.21 9.36 26.71
C MET A 306 4.73 10.31 27.78
N ASN A 307 5.73 9.90 28.54
CA ASN A 307 6.41 10.75 29.53
C ASN A 307 7.62 11.49 28.97
N GLN A 308 7.80 11.54 27.65
CA GLN A 308 8.91 12.20 26.96
C GLN A 308 10.30 11.64 27.29
N ASP A 309 10.37 10.46 27.90
CA ASP A 309 11.63 9.78 28.21
C ASP A 309 12.09 8.93 27.03
N THR A 310 12.53 9.62 25.97
CA THR A 310 12.92 9.00 24.71
C THR A 310 14.19 8.16 24.82
N GLU A 311 15.12 8.53 25.75
CA GLU A 311 16.34 7.78 25.98
C GLU A 311 16.07 6.39 26.59
N ASN A 312 15.26 6.32 27.64
CA ASN A 312 14.90 5.04 28.23
C ASN A 312 13.94 4.24 27.33
N ALA A 313 13.07 4.91 26.58
CA ALA A 313 12.25 4.24 25.55
C ALA A 313 13.13 3.53 24.51
N PHE A 314 14.20 4.19 24.02
CA PHE A 314 15.16 3.57 23.12
C PHE A 314 15.91 2.40 23.75
N LYS A 315 16.34 2.52 25.02
CA LYS A 315 16.96 1.39 25.75
C LYS A 315 16.02 0.18 25.86
N VAL A 316 14.72 0.41 26.10
CA VAL A 316 13.70 -0.65 26.10
C VAL A 316 13.53 -1.26 24.70
N ASN A 317 13.56 -0.45 23.67
CA ASN A 317 13.55 -0.92 22.29
C ASN A 317 14.74 -1.85 22.00
N GLN A 318 15.97 -1.48 22.38
CA GLN A 318 17.15 -2.31 22.22
C GLN A 318 17.11 -3.59 23.08
N PHE A 319 16.57 -3.51 24.28
CA PHE A 319 16.37 -4.69 25.13
C PHE A 319 15.41 -5.70 24.48
N ARG A 320 14.44 -5.24 23.72
CA ARG A 320 13.55 -6.09 22.90
C ARG A 320 14.33 -6.97 21.89
N LYS A 321 15.39 -6.41 21.27
CA LYS A 321 16.30 -7.15 20.38
C LYS A 321 16.94 -8.31 21.14
N THR A 322 17.55 -8.00 22.26
CA THR A 322 18.23 -8.99 23.12
C THR A 322 17.28 -10.11 23.57
N LEU A 323 16.09 -9.76 24.07
CA LEU A 323 15.08 -10.75 24.45
C LEU A 323 14.64 -11.66 23.29
N ARG A 324 14.54 -11.12 22.08
CA ARG A 324 14.20 -11.90 20.88
C ARG A 324 15.29 -12.92 20.58
N HIS A 325 16.56 -12.52 20.63
CA HIS A 325 17.69 -13.42 20.39
C HIS A 325 17.79 -14.50 21.46
N VAL A 326 17.72 -14.13 22.74
CA VAL A 326 17.68 -15.08 23.87
C VAL A 326 16.55 -16.11 23.67
N LYS A 327 15.35 -15.66 23.33
CA LYS A 327 14.22 -16.56 23.09
C LYS A 327 14.46 -17.50 21.89
N ASN A 328 15.08 -17.03 20.82
CA ASN A 328 15.39 -17.86 19.65
C ASN A 328 16.40 -18.95 20.02
N VAL A 329 17.40 -18.62 20.82
CA VAL A 329 18.40 -19.59 21.31
C VAL A 329 17.74 -20.62 22.22
N LEU A 330 17.02 -20.17 23.25
CA LEU A 330 16.39 -21.06 24.24
C LEU A 330 15.36 -22.01 23.61
N LEU A 331 14.58 -21.52 22.66
CA LEU A 331 13.54 -22.33 21.99
C LEU A 331 14.05 -23.05 20.73
N ARG A 332 15.34 -23.05 20.49
CA ARG A 332 15.98 -23.70 19.33
C ARG A 332 15.27 -23.38 17.99
N ARG A 333 14.89 -22.13 17.79
CA ARG A 333 14.20 -21.69 16.57
C ARG A 333 15.12 -21.69 15.36
N LYS A 334 14.54 -21.59 14.15
CA LYS A 334 15.25 -21.55 12.85
C LYS A 334 16.42 -20.55 12.80
N ASN A 335 16.30 -19.43 13.51
CA ASN A 335 17.30 -18.35 13.55
C ASN A 335 18.24 -18.44 14.79
N LYS A 336 18.39 -19.63 15.40
CA LYS A 336 19.20 -19.82 16.61
C LYS A 336 20.65 -19.37 16.39
N ASP A 337 21.28 -19.82 15.31
CA ASP A 337 22.70 -19.57 15.07
C ASP A 337 22.97 -18.08 14.80
N ARG A 338 22.11 -17.43 14.01
CA ARG A 338 22.14 -15.99 13.85
C ARG A 338 21.92 -15.25 15.19
N SER A 339 21.02 -15.74 16.02
CA SER A 339 20.78 -15.15 17.34
C SER A 339 21.93 -15.34 18.29
N ILE A 340 22.66 -16.45 18.24
CA ILE A 340 23.92 -16.66 18.99
C ILE A 340 24.96 -15.63 18.53
N TYR A 341 25.17 -15.50 17.23
CA TYR A 341 26.09 -14.52 16.66
C TYR A 341 25.78 -13.10 17.17
N GLU A 342 24.54 -12.65 17.03
CA GLU A 342 24.11 -11.32 17.46
C GLU A 342 24.21 -11.06 18.99
N LEU A 343 24.20 -12.12 19.82
CA LEU A 343 24.40 -12.01 21.27
C LEU A 343 25.87 -12.02 21.68
N THR A 344 26.74 -12.60 20.86
CA THR A 344 28.15 -12.82 21.18
C THR A 344 29.08 -11.89 20.39
N ASP A 345 28.56 -11.28 19.32
CA ASP A 345 29.36 -10.39 18.49
C ASP A 345 29.62 -9.08 19.24
N LYS A 346 30.88 -8.91 19.62
CA LYS A 346 31.42 -7.63 20.03
C LYS A 346 32.22 -7.07 18.87
N GLU A 347 32.03 -5.83 18.55
CA GLU A 347 32.70 -5.09 17.46
C GLU A 347 34.24 -5.31 17.41
N GLU A 348 34.83 -5.79 18.48
CA GLU A 348 36.26 -6.04 18.62
C GLU A 348 36.79 -7.29 17.90
N ASN A 349 35.94 -8.16 17.36
CA ASN A 349 36.33 -9.45 16.78
C ASN A 349 36.16 -9.55 15.26
N VAL A 350 36.08 -8.45 14.56
CA VAL A 350 36.10 -8.48 13.09
C VAL A 350 37.51 -8.76 12.63
N ASN A 351 37.80 -9.97 12.18
CA ASN A 351 39.05 -10.32 11.52
C ASN A 351 39.22 -9.42 10.28
N GLN A 352 40.10 -8.45 10.36
CA GLN A 352 40.45 -7.63 9.20
C GLN A 352 40.99 -8.57 8.10
N GLY A 353 40.34 -8.56 6.97
CA GLY A 353 40.69 -9.44 5.86
C GLY A 353 39.77 -10.65 5.65
N THR A 354 38.71 -10.80 6.49
CA THR A 354 37.69 -11.81 6.26
C THR A 354 36.57 -11.23 5.41
N ILE A 355 36.29 -11.84 4.28
CA ILE A 355 35.14 -11.53 3.42
C ILE A 355 34.12 -12.64 3.55
N VAL A 356 32.88 -12.31 3.93
CA VAL A 356 31.78 -13.27 4.03
C VAL A 356 30.90 -13.13 2.79
N PHE A 357 30.72 -14.21 2.07
CA PHE A 357 29.79 -14.31 0.95
C PHE A 357 28.52 -15.03 1.41
N GLU A 358 27.39 -14.37 1.30
CA GLU A 358 26.12 -14.93 1.71
C GLU A 358 25.11 -14.92 0.54
N ALA A 359 24.48 -16.07 0.29
CA ALA A 359 23.36 -16.20 -0.62
C ALA A 359 22.16 -16.82 0.10
N PHE A 360 20.95 -16.31 -0.14
CA PHE A 360 19.71 -16.82 0.45
C PHE A 360 19.73 -16.96 1.98
N GLY A 361 20.32 -15.97 2.68
CA GLY A 361 20.44 -16.00 4.14
C GLY A 361 21.35 -17.15 4.64
N GLY A 362 22.44 -17.41 3.95
CA GLY A 362 23.41 -18.44 4.31
C GLY A 362 22.98 -19.89 4.03
N LYS A 363 21.91 -20.09 3.25
CA LYS A 363 21.37 -21.45 3.00
C LYS A 363 22.01 -22.16 1.84
N ASN A 364 22.52 -21.42 0.86
CA ASN A 364 23.08 -22.00 -0.36
C ASN A 364 24.40 -21.32 -0.73
N TYR A 365 25.31 -22.08 -1.29
CA TYR A 365 26.49 -21.61 -1.98
C TYR A 365 26.17 -21.49 -3.48
N SER A 366 25.58 -20.37 -3.89
CA SER A 366 25.08 -20.15 -5.25
C SER A 366 25.06 -18.68 -5.63
N ASP A 367 24.68 -18.38 -6.86
CA ASP A 367 24.55 -17.03 -7.42
C ASP A 367 25.80 -16.16 -7.36
N SER A 368 25.61 -14.84 -7.39
CA SER A 368 26.70 -13.87 -7.43
C SER A 368 27.73 -14.06 -6.32
N PRO A 369 27.39 -14.32 -5.06
CA PRO A 369 28.38 -14.59 -4.01
C PRO A 369 29.29 -15.77 -4.34
N LYS A 370 28.78 -16.86 -4.92
CA LYS A 370 29.56 -18.01 -5.36
C LYS A 370 30.59 -17.62 -6.43
N TYR A 371 30.12 -16.97 -7.48
CA TYR A 371 30.98 -16.58 -8.62
C TYR A 371 32.04 -15.56 -8.23
N ILE A 372 31.71 -14.62 -7.36
CA ILE A 372 32.69 -13.64 -6.82
C ILE A 372 33.76 -14.37 -6.00
N TYR A 373 33.34 -15.29 -5.11
CA TYR A 373 34.30 -16.05 -4.30
C TYR A 373 35.24 -16.92 -5.15
N GLU A 374 34.70 -17.65 -6.14
CA GLU A 374 35.49 -18.49 -7.08
C GLU A 374 36.43 -17.61 -7.92
N TYR A 375 35.99 -16.43 -8.36
CA TYR A 375 36.85 -15.48 -9.07
C TYR A 375 38.00 -15.01 -8.18
N MET A 376 37.72 -14.61 -6.94
CA MET A 376 38.75 -14.17 -5.99
C MET A 376 39.77 -15.30 -5.70
N GLN A 377 39.33 -16.54 -5.48
CA GLN A 377 40.22 -17.67 -5.27
C GLN A 377 41.17 -17.92 -6.47
N LYS A 378 40.72 -17.57 -7.66
CA LYS A 378 41.51 -17.81 -8.87
C LYS A 378 42.56 -16.73 -9.14
N TYR A 379 42.30 -15.50 -8.73
CA TYR A 379 43.08 -14.32 -9.15
C TYR A 379 43.75 -13.56 -8.00
N TYR A 380 43.41 -13.86 -6.76
CA TYR A 380 43.98 -13.29 -5.53
C TYR A 380 44.36 -14.37 -4.52
#